data_e3ef7e279d73d376d1c8aa981fb46b12
#
_entry.id   e3ef7e279d73d376d1c8aa981fb46b12
#
_cell.length_a   1.000
_cell.length_b   1.000
_cell.length_c   1.000
_cell.angle_alpha   90.00
_cell.angle_beta   90.00
_cell.angle_gamma   90.00
#
_symmetry.space_group_name_H-M   'P 1'
#
loop_
_entity.id
_entity.type
_entity.pdbx_description
1 polymer ?
#
loop_
_entity_poly.entity_id
_entity_poly.type
_entity_poly.pdbx_seq_one_letter_code
_entity_poly.pdbx_strand_id
1 'polypeptide(L)'
;MKTTKKLIGFALILSLLSAFPALARGPSSEASRLQTQQSVTTLSEAEQETLLFMREEEKLARDVYIVLYKSWNKNIFKNISSSEQQHMDAILKKIKLFGLTDPNSSKIGSFINLDLQKLYNELIYQGRLSYNDALTVGATIEDRDILDLMNAIKGTKNLALKTTYQNLLEGSKNHLRAFVGLLKNQGIEYNPQFISQELFDAILGV
;
A
#
# COMPACT_ATOMS: atom_id res chain seq x y z
N MET A 1 18.93 -22.06 -40.25
CA MET A 1 19.89 -20.96 -40.05
C MET A 1 20.36 -21.02 -38.59
N LYS A 2 21.64 -21.34 -38.39
CA LYS A 2 22.27 -21.52 -37.06
C LYS A 2 22.84 -20.17 -36.63
N THR A 3 22.40 -19.62 -35.51
CA THR A 3 22.96 -18.41 -34.90
C THR A 3 23.97 -18.80 -33.83
N THR A 4 25.22 -18.46 -34.07
CA THR A 4 26.40 -18.68 -33.25
C THR A 4 26.43 -17.71 -32.05
N LYS A 5 26.51 -18.23 -30.82
CA LYS A 5 26.82 -17.47 -29.62
C LYS A 5 28.33 -17.21 -29.55
N LYS A 6 28.74 -15.93 -29.48
CA LYS A 6 30.12 -15.52 -29.19
C LYS A 6 30.33 -15.55 -27.67
N LEU A 7 31.28 -16.41 -27.23
CA LEU A 7 31.91 -16.32 -25.90
C LEU A 7 32.97 -15.21 -25.93
N ILE A 8 32.90 -14.29 -24.98
CA ILE A 8 33.98 -13.33 -24.70
C ILE A 8 34.69 -13.85 -23.46
N GLY A 9 35.92 -14.30 -23.65
CA GLY A 9 36.81 -14.74 -22.58
C GLY A 9 37.38 -13.52 -21.83
N PHE A 10 37.36 -13.54 -20.51
CA PHE A 10 38.07 -12.59 -19.65
C PHE A 10 39.41 -13.22 -19.24
N ALA A 11 40.51 -12.54 -19.60
CA ALA A 11 41.86 -12.91 -19.22
C ALA A 11 42.15 -12.55 -17.77
N LEU A 12 42.66 -13.54 -17.03
CA LEU A 12 43.11 -13.38 -15.65
C LEU A 12 44.51 -12.69 -15.66
N ILE A 13 44.64 -11.52 -15.15
CA ILE A 13 45.93 -10.86 -14.85
C ILE A 13 46.24 -11.06 -13.36
N LEU A 14 47.20 -11.88 -13.08
CA LEU A 14 47.75 -12.21 -11.79
C LEU A 14 48.85 -11.13 -11.44
N SER A 15 48.57 -10.15 -10.62
CA SER A 15 49.58 -9.24 -10.07
C SER A 15 49.88 -9.59 -8.62
N LEU A 16 51.12 -10.07 -8.37
CA LEU A 16 51.65 -10.22 -7.03
C LEU A 16 51.85 -8.82 -6.40
N LEU A 17 51.21 -8.55 -5.28
CA LEU A 17 51.52 -7.39 -4.44
C LEU A 17 52.03 -7.88 -3.09
N SER A 18 53.23 -7.43 -2.76
CA SER A 18 53.99 -7.64 -1.54
C SER A 18 53.23 -7.12 -0.30
N ALA A 19 53.19 -7.95 0.74
CA ALA A 19 52.58 -7.64 2.02
C ALA A 19 53.44 -6.67 2.84
N PHE A 20 52.88 -5.51 3.21
CA PHE A 20 53.31 -4.71 4.38
C PHE A 20 52.30 -4.91 5.52
N PRO A 21 52.72 -5.07 6.78
CA PRO A 21 51.79 -5.15 7.89
C PRO A 21 51.28 -3.74 8.21
N ALA A 22 50.01 -3.48 7.87
CA ALA A 22 49.32 -2.29 8.33
C ALA A 22 48.76 -2.54 9.74
N LEU A 23 49.14 -1.67 10.70
CA LEU A 23 48.49 -1.61 12.02
C LEU A 23 46.98 -1.47 11.85
N ALA A 24 46.24 -2.41 12.41
CA ALA A 24 44.80 -2.37 12.47
C ALA A 24 44.30 -1.19 13.29
N ARG A 25 43.93 -0.11 12.63
CA ARG A 25 43.03 0.91 13.20
C ARG A 25 41.63 0.38 13.05
N GLY A 26 40.94 0.17 14.15
CA GLY A 26 39.52 -0.23 14.16
C GLY A 26 38.65 0.74 13.32
N PRO A 27 37.56 0.30 12.74
CA PRO A 27 36.71 1.14 11.90
C PRO A 27 36.23 2.34 12.70
N SER A 28 36.50 3.54 12.15
CA SER A 28 36.06 4.80 12.75
C SER A 28 34.55 4.82 12.91
N SER A 29 34.06 5.41 14.00
CA SER A 29 32.63 5.52 14.31
C SER A 29 31.79 6.19 13.19
N GLU A 30 32.43 6.92 12.29
CA GLU A 30 31.84 7.54 11.10
C GLU A 30 31.52 6.53 10.00
N ALA A 31 32.39 5.57 9.72
CA ALA A 31 32.13 4.54 8.71
C ALA A 31 30.96 3.64 9.12
N SER A 32 30.86 3.30 10.42
CA SER A 32 29.69 2.56 10.95
C SER A 32 28.39 3.39 10.88
N ARG A 33 28.44 4.71 11.11
CA ARG A 33 27.27 5.60 10.97
C ARG A 33 26.82 5.71 9.51
N LEU A 34 27.74 5.84 8.57
CA LEU A 34 27.43 5.92 7.14
C LEU A 34 26.86 4.61 6.61
N GLN A 35 27.36 3.44 7.04
CA GLN A 35 26.78 2.14 6.68
C GLN A 35 25.38 1.93 7.27
N THR A 36 25.11 2.39 8.49
CA THR A 36 23.79 2.31 9.11
C THR A 36 22.78 3.25 8.43
N GLN A 37 23.23 4.41 7.91
CA GLN A 37 22.39 5.36 7.17
C GLN A 37 22.13 4.91 5.73
N GLN A 38 23.06 4.17 5.11
CA GLN A 38 22.93 3.71 3.73
C GLN A 38 22.03 2.48 3.57
N SER A 39 21.75 1.73 4.65
CA SER A 39 20.86 0.57 4.64
C SER A 39 19.35 0.91 4.64
N VAL A 40 18.99 2.19 4.75
CA VAL A 40 17.59 2.64 4.85
C VAL A 40 17.00 3.08 3.50
N THR A 41 17.80 3.21 2.44
CA THR A 41 17.44 4.10 1.32
C THR A 41 17.11 3.46 -0.02
N THR A 42 17.20 2.17 -0.20
CA THR A 42 16.87 1.57 -1.50
C THR A 42 15.75 0.53 -1.35
N LEU A 43 14.61 0.84 -1.96
CA LEU A 43 13.54 -0.13 -2.17
C LEU A 43 13.82 -0.94 -3.43
N SER A 44 13.44 -2.23 -3.43
CA SER A 44 13.33 -3.00 -4.66
C SER A 44 12.26 -2.38 -5.58
N GLU A 45 12.32 -2.67 -6.88
CA GLU A 45 11.34 -2.20 -7.86
C GLU A 45 9.91 -2.58 -7.44
N ALA A 46 9.71 -3.84 -7.01
CA ALA A 46 8.42 -4.32 -6.51
C ALA A 46 7.92 -3.57 -5.26
N GLU A 47 8.83 -3.20 -4.34
CA GLU A 47 8.44 -2.38 -3.17
C GLU A 47 8.06 -0.95 -3.57
N GLN A 48 8.74 -0.37 -4.59
CA GLN A 48 8.39 0.95 -5.11
C GLN A 48 7.03 0.92 -5.80
N GLU A 49 6.79 -0.04 -6.69
CA GLU A 49 5.51 -0.22 -7.38
C GLU A 49 4.36 -0.41 -6.40
N THR A 50 4.54 -1.29 -5.39
CA THR A 50 3.54 -1.51 -4.33
C THR A 50 3.26 -0.23 -3.56
N LEU A 51 4.29 0.53 -3.16
CA LEU A 51 4.12 1.78 -2.41
C LEU A 51 3.35 2.83 -3.22
N LEU A 52 3.62 2.95 -4.52
CA LEU A 52 2.94 3.88 -5.41
C LEU A 52 1.50 3.43 -5.68
N PHE A 53 1.26 2.12 -5.84
CA PHE A 53 -0.08 1.56 -5.97
C PHE A 53 -0.93 1.84 -4.71
N MET A 54 -0.44 1.50 -3.52
CA MET A 54 -1.13 1.77 -2.25
C MET A 54 -1.48 3.26 -2.09
N ARG A 55 -0.62 4.18 -2.58
CA ARG A 55 -0.90 5.61 -2.57
C ARG A 55 -2.16 6.00 -3.33
N GLU A 56 -2.38 5.41 -4.50
CA GLU A 56 -3.57 5.65 -5.31
C GLU A 56 -4.78 4.87 -4.81
N GLU A 57 -4.57 3.70 -4.18
CA GLU A 57 -5.64 2.88 -3.61
C GLU A 57 -6.27 3.57 -2.38
N GLU A 58 -5.47 4.08 -1.45
CA GLU A 58 -5.95 4.90 -0.33
C GLU A 58 -6.70 6.17 -0.82
N LYS A 59 -6.18 6.77 -1.92
CA LYS A 59 -6.89 7.87 -2.57
C LYS A 59 -8.24 7.44 -3.13
N LEU A 60 -8.33 6.26 -3.73
CA LEU A 60 -9.58 5.74 -4.26
C LEU A 60 -10.62 5.61 -3.14
N ALA A 61 -10.27 4.98 -2.03
CA ALA A 61 -11.13 4.85 -0.86
C ALA A 61 -11.61 6.22 -0.35
N ARG A 62 -10.67 7.15 -0.11
CA ARG A 62 -10.99 8.51 0.31
C ARG A 62 -11.95 9.22 -0.64
N ASP A 63 -11.65 9.18 -1.94
CA ASP A 63 -12.41 9.93 -2.96
C ASP A 63 -13.81 9.35 -3.14
N VAL A 64 -13.97 8.03 -3.07
CA VAL A 64 -15.28 7.37 -3.07
C VAL A 64 -16.09 7.84 -1.85
N TYR A 65 -15.51 7.81 -0.65
CA TYR A 65 -16.23 8.21 0.56
C TYR A 65 -16.58 9.70 0.57
N ILE A 66 -15.76 10.58 0.01
CA ILE A 66 -16.12 11.99 -0.19
C ILE A 66 -17.36 12.13 -1.06
N VAL A 67 -17.45 11.37 -2.17
CA VAL A 67 -18.60 11.41 -3.08
C VAL A 67 -19.84 10.80 -2.42
N LEU A 68 -19.70 9.67 -1.73
CA LEU A 68 -20.82 9.02 -1.03
C LEU A 68 -21.35 9.86 0.14
N TYR A 69 -20.47 10.60 0.84
CA TYR A 69 -20.90 11.58 1.83
C TYR A 69 -21.78 12.67 1.20
N LYS A 70 -21.38 13.20 0.05
CA LYS A 70 -22.17 14.22 -0.67
C LYS A 70 -23.54 13.66 -1.13
N SER A 71 -23.59 12.37 -1.50
CA SER A 71 -24.83 11.73 -1.96
C SER A 71 -25.79 11.40 -0.82
N TRP A 72 -25.29 10.92 0.31
CA TRP A 72 -26.09 10.33 1.39
C TRP A 72 -26.10 11.13 2.70
N ASN A 73 -25.17 12.08 2.87
CA ASN A 73 -24.99 12.91 4.10
C ASN A 73 -24.89 12.06 5.38
N LYS A 74 -24.18 10.92 5.33
CA LYS A 74 -23.98 10.00 6.44
C LYS A 74 -22.56 10.10 6.98
N ASN A 75 -22.43 10.37 8.29
CA ASN A 75 -21.15 10.63 8.93
C ASN A 75 -20.11 9.51 8.79
N ILE A 76 -20.52 8.26 8.58
CA ILE A 76 -19.61 7.14 8.34
C ILE A 76 -18.64 7.47 7.19
N PHE A 77 -19.15 7.94 6.05
CA PHE A 77 -18.33 8.27 4.89
C PHE A 77 -17.41 9.47 5.15
N LYS A 78 -17.88 10.50 5.86
CA LYS A 78 -17.07 11.65 6.27
C LYS A 78 -15.92 11.24 7.17
N ASN A 79 -16.21 10.44 8.20
CA ASN A 79 -15.22 10.04 9.19
C ASN A 79 -14.16 9.14 8.57
N ILE A 80 -14.57 8.15 7.77
CA ILE A 80 -13.63 7.23 7.12
C ILE A 80 -12.84 7.97 6.03
N SER A 81 -13.43 8.86 5.21
CA SER A 81 -12.65 9.65 4.25
C SER A 81 -11.55 10.48 4.91
N SER A 82 -11.76 10.93 6.14
CA SER A 82 -10.74 11.65 6.93
C SER A 82 -9.64 10.71 7.43
N SER A 83 -9.98 9.45 7.73
CA SER A 83 -9.02 8.40 8.08
C SER A 83 -8.17 8.02 6.87
N GLU A 84 -8.80 7.83 5.69
CA GLU A 84 -8.06 7.53 4.45
C GLU A 84 -7.12 8.66 4.04
N GLN A 85 -7.46 9.91 4.34
CA GLN A 85 -6.50 11.00 4.15
C GLN A 85 -5.26 10.82 5.04
N GLN A 86 -5.41 10.32 6.27
CA GLN A 86 -4.27 10.03 7.15
C GLN A 86 -3.44 8.83 6.63
N HIS A 87 -4.09 7.80 6.09
CA HIS A 87 -3.44 6.69 5.41
C HIS A 87 -2.62 7.19 4.22
N MET A 88 -3.23 7.96 3.34
CA MET A 88 -2.54 8.63 2.23
C MET A 88 -1.32 9.42 2.69
N ASP A 89 -1.44 10.18 3.77
CA ASP A 89 -0.35 11.01 4.29
C ASP A 89 0.78 10.16 4.87
N ALA A 90 0.47 9.01 5.47
CA ALA A 90 1.46 8.04 5.94
C ALA A 90 2.25 7.43 4.77
N ILE A 91 1.57 7.04 3.69
CA ILE A 91 2.20 6.55 2.45
C ILE A 91 3.04 7.67 1.80
N LEU A 92 2.53 8.89 1.70
CA LEU A 92 3.27 10.02 1.12
C LEU A 92 4.59 10.29 1.87
N LYS A 93 4.60 10.16 3.20
CA LYS A 93 5.84 10.27 3.99
C LYS A 93 6.87 9.23 3.56
N LYS A 94 6.45 8.00 3.19
CA LYS A 94 7.35 6.97 2.69
C LYS A 94 7.82 7.24 1.25
N ILE A 95 6.93 7.67 0.37
CA ILE A 95 7.28 8.10 -1.00
C ILE A 95 8.39 9.16 -0.94
N LYS A 96 8.22 10.19 -0.09
CA LYS A 96 9.22 11.25 0.10
C LYS A 96 10.51 10.73 0.73
N LEU A 97 10.43 9.84 1.73
CA LEU A 97 11.59 9.25 2.41
C LEU A 97 12.49 8.49 1.43
N PHE A 98 11.89 7.80 0.45
CA PHE A 98 12.61 7.03 -0.55
C PHE A 98 12.88 7.79 -1.86
N GLY A 99 12.58 9.09 -1.92
CA GLY A 99 12.87 9.95 -3.06
C GLY A 99 12.04 9.63 -4.31
N LEU A 100 10.88 9.01 -4.14
CA LEU A 100 9.97 8.67 -5.24
C LEU A 100 9.05 9.84 -5.59
N THR A 101 8.54 9.84 -6.83
CA THR A 101 7.53 10.79 -7.28
C THR A 101 6.15 10.34 -6.83
N ASP A 102 5.37 11.23 -6.19
CA ASP A 102 3.98 10.95 -5.82
C ASP A 102 3.11 10.83 -7.09
N PRO A 103 2.47 9.68 -7.35
CA PRO A 103 1.59 9.50 -8.51
C PRO A 103 0.25 10.23 -8.36
N ASN A 104 -0.02 10.77 -7.18
CA ASN A 104 -1.35 11.22 -6.83
C ASN A 104 -1.76 12.50 -7.56
N SER A 105 -2.93 12.46 -8.22
CA SER A 105 -3.64 13.65 -8.70
C SER A 105 -4.35 14.37 -7.55
N SER A 106 -4.30 15.69 -7.51
CA SER A 106 -5.09 16.50 -6.57
C SER A 106 -6.60 16.47 -6.86
N LYS A 107 -6.99 16.07 -8.08
CA LYS A 107 -8.38 16.01 -8.51
C LYS A 107 -9.07 14.76 -7.96
N ILE A 108 -10.21 14.92 -7.28
CA ILE A 108 -11.05 13.83 -6.82
C ILE A 108 -11.50 12.98 -8.01
N GLY A 109 -11.35 11.64 -7.89
CA GLY A 109 -11.77 10.68 -8.89
C GLY A 109 -10.88 10.63 -10.14
N SER A 110 -9.64 11.11 -10.05
CA SER A 110 -8.68 11.05 -11.15
C SER A 110 -7.44 10.26 -10.70
N PHE A 111 -7.11 9.17 -11.40
CA PHE A 111 -6.04 8.24 -11.10
C PHE A 111 -5.13 8.06 -12.31
N ILE A 112 -3.83 7.84 -12.06
CA ILE A 112 -2.86 7.46 -13.09
C ILE A 112 -3.04 5.98 -13.43
N ASN A 113 -3.27 5.14 -12.41
CA ASN A 113 -3.57 3.73 -12.62
C ASN A 113 -4.97 3.57 -13.23
N LEU A 114 -5.02 3.02 -14.46
CA LEU A 114 -6.26 2.90 -15.23
C LEU A 114 -7.24 1.88 -14.62
N ASP A 115 -6.74 0.85 -13.94
CA ASP A 115 -7.59 -0.13 -13.28
C ASP A 115 -8.27 0.49 -12.05
N LEU A 116 -7.54 1.31 -11.28
CA LEU A 116 -8.13 2.09 -10.18
C LEU A 116 -9.11 3.16 -10.70
N GLN A 117 -8.82 3.78 -11.85
CA GLN A 117 -9.78 4.70 -12.47
C GLN A 117 -11.09 4.00 -12.86
N LYS A 118 -11.00 2.81 -13.44
CA LYS A 118 -12.17 2.00 -13.79
C LYS A 118 -12.94 1.58 -12.54
N LEU A 119 -12.23 1.04 -11.55
CA LEU A 119 -12.81 0.62 -10.27
C LEU A 119 -13.53 1.78 -9.56
N TYR A 120 -12.91 2.97 -9.51
CA TYR A 120 -13.55 4.16 -8.96
C TYR A 120 -14.89 4.47 -9.62
N ASN A 121 -14.95 4.45 -10.96
CA ASN A 121 -16.17 4.74 -11.70
C ASN A 121 -17.28 3.71 -11.39
N GLU A 122 -16.92 2.42 -11.28
CA GLU A 122 -17.84 1.33 -10.94
C GLU A 122 -18.36 1.49 -9.52
N LEU A 123 -17.50 1.76 -8.54
CA LEU A 123 -17.87 1.94 -7.13
C LEU A 123 -18.79 3.16 -6.94
N ILE A 124 -18.51 4.28 -7.65
CA ILE A 124 -19.39 5.46 -7.61
C ILE A 124 -20.75 5.17 -8.22
N TYR A 125 -20.79 4.45 -9.34
CA TYR A 125 -22.05 4.04 -9.95
C TYR A 125 -22.88 3.20 -8.97
N GLN A 126 -22.30 2.15 -8.40
CA GLN A 126 -22.98 1.27 -7.44
C GLN A 126 -23.41 2.01 -6.16
N GLY A 127 -22.50 2.75 -5.55
CA GLY A 127 -22.76 3.43 -4.28
C GLY A 127 -23.78 4.57 -4.36
N ARG A 128 -24.17 5.00 -5.57
CA ARG A 128 -25.24 5.98 -5.77
C ARG A 128 -26.64 5.39 -5.94
N LEU A 129 -26.76 4.07 -6.07
CA LEU A 129 -28.06 3.43 -6.27
C LEU A 129 -28.93 3.48 -5.01
N SER A 130 -28.34 3.18 -3.85
CA SER A 130 -29.00 3.31 -2.54
C SER A 130 -27.98 3.52 -1.42
N TYR A 131 -28.47 3.90 -0.23
CA TYR A 131 -27.60 3.98 0.95
C TYR A 131 -27.01 2.61 1.33
N ASN A 132 -27.77 1.55 1.16
CA ASN A 132 -27.32 0.20 1.43
C ASN A 132 -26.24 -0.24 0.44
N ASP A 133 -26.39 0.11 -0.85
CA ASP A 133 -25.34 -0.11 -1.84
C ASP A 133 -24.08 0.69 -1.51
N ALA A 134 -24.23 1.93 -1.01
CA ALA A 134 -23.09 2.73 -0.57
C ALA A 134 -22.34 2.10 0.62
N LEU A 135 -23.05 1.50 1.57
CA LEU A 135 -22.44 0.76 2.69
C LEU A 135 -21.73 -0.51 2.19
N THR A 136 -22.37 -1.23 1.24
CA THR A 136 -21.76 -2.41 0.61
C THR A 136 -20.49 -2.05 -0.15
N VAL A 137 -20.51 -0.94 -0.91
CA VAL A 137 -19.30 -0.39 -1.57
C VAL A 137 -18.20 -0.11 -0.53
N GLY A 138 -18.56 0.51 0.60
CA GLY A 138 -17.59 0.75 1.67
C GLY A 138 -16.98 -0.55 2.20
N ALA A 139 -17.79 -1.55 2.54
CA ALA A 139 -17.30 -2.85 3.00
C ALA A 139 -16.41 -3.54 1.95
N THR A 140 -16.77 -3.44 0.66
CA THR A 140 -16.00 -4.05 -0.45
C THR A 140 -14.63 -3.38 -0.64
N ILE A 141 -14.54 -2.06 -0.49
CA ILE A 141 -13.26 -1.33 -0.55
C ILE A 141 -12.35 -1.81 0.58
N GLU A 142 -12.84 -1.84 1.81
CA GLU A 142 -12.04 -2.24 2.98
C GLU A 142 -11.61 -3.72 2.93
N ASP A 143 -12.51 -4.59 2.48
CA ASP A 143 -12.23 -6.02 2.27
C ASP A 143 -11.06 -6.22 1.28
N ARG A 144 -11.06 -5.48 0.18
CA ARG A 144 -9.96 -5.49 -0.80
C ARG A 144 -8.68 -4.89 -0.24
N ASP A 145 -8.75 -3.70 0.37
CA ASP A 145 -7.59 -3.01 0.93
C ASP A 145 -6.87 -3.87 2.00
N ILE A 146 -7.64 -4.59 2.84
CA ILE A 146 -7.09 -5.55 3.79
C ILE A 146 -6.24 -6.61 3.08
N LEU A 147 -6.73 -7.20 1.98
CA LEU A 147 -5.99 -8.19 1.20
C LEU A 147 -4.71 -7.59 0.61
N ASP A 148 -4.80 -6.41 -0.01
CA ASP A 148 -3.69 -5.77 -0.69
C ASP A 148 -2.62 -5.30 0.32
N LEU A 149 -3.01 -4.79 1.50
CA LEU A 149 -2.11 -4.49 2.62
C LEU A 149 -1.41 -5.74 3.18
N MET A 150 -2.13 -6.86 3.33
CA MET A 150 -1.52 -8.13 3.75
C MET A 150 -0.48 -8.61 2.75
N ASN A 151 -0.75 -8.49 1.46
CA ASN A 151 0.19 -8.82 0.39
C ASN A 151 1.41 -7.89 0.41
N ALA A 152 1.20 -6.58 0.59
CA ALA A 152 2.26 -5.59 0.71
C ALA A 152 3.17 -5.87 1.93
N ILE A 153 2.60 -6.23 3.09
CA ILE A 153 3.34 -6.63 4.30
C ILE A 153 4.19 -7.87 4.05
N LYS A 154 3.63 -8.86 3.35
CA LYS A 154 4.33 -10.11 3.01
C LYS A 154 5.45 -9.89 1.98
N GLY A 155 5.22 -8.97 1.03
CA GLY A 155 6.14 -8.68 -0.08
C GLY A 155 7.33 -7.81 0.31
N THR A 156 7.26 -7.05 1.42
CA THR A 156 8.33 -6.14 1.80
C THR A 156 9.27 -6.71 2.87
N LYS A 157 10.57 -6.44 2.68
CA LYS A 157 11.61 -6.64 3.72
C LYS A 157 11.96 -5.34 4.43
N ASN A 158 11.48 -4.19 3.94
CA ASN A 158 11.73 -2.89 4.51
C ASN A 158 10.85 -2.67 5.75
N LEU A 159 11.47 -2.56 6.93
CA LEU A 159 10.77 -2.40 8.21
C LEU A 159 9.89 -1.13 8.27
N ALA A 160 10.34 -0.03 7.64
CA ALA A 160 9.57 1.21 7.64
C ALA A 160 8.28 1.11 6.80
N LEU A 161 8.32 0.38 5.68
CA LEU A 161 7.13 0.07 4.89
C LEU A 161 6.24 -0.89 5.65
N LYS A 162 6.79 -1.99 6.16
CA LYS A 162 6.05 -3.01 6.89
C LYS A 162 5.25 -2.43 8.05
N THR A 163 5.88 -1.60 8.88
CA THR A 163 5.21 -0.92 10.01
C THR A 163 4.09 0.01 9.50
N THR A 164 4.32 0.73 8.39
CA THR A 164 3.29 1.60 7.82
C THR A 164 2.09 0.79 7.37
N TYR A 165 2.30 -0.25 6.56
CA TYR A 165 1.21 -1.11 6.07
C TYR A 165 0.46 -1.84 7.19
N GLN A 166 1.15 -2.25 8.27
CA GLN A 166 0.50 -2.82 9.45
C GLN A 166 -0.45 -1.83 10.14
N ASN A 167 -0.07 -0.56 10.25
CA ASN A 167 -0.92 0.46 10.85
C ASN A 167 -2.15 0.75 9.97
N LEU A 168 -1.97 0.82 8.64
CA LEU A 168 -3.07 0.98 7.71
C LEU A 168 -4.04 -0.21 7.80
N LEU A 169 -3.50 -1.43 7.78
CA LEU A 169 -4.27 -2.68 7.90
C LEU A 169 -5.20 -2.68 9.13
N GLU A 170 -4.73 -2.23 10.27
CA GLU A 170 -5.59 -2.14 11.46
C GLU A 170 -6.67 -1.06 11.31
N GLY A 171 -6.37 0.04 10.60
CA GLY A 171 -7.36 1.04 10.21
C GLY A 171 -8.47 0.47 9.35
N SER A 172 -8.11 -0.19 8.24
CA SER A 172 -9.05 -0.80 7.28
C SER A 172 -9.90 -1.90 7.91
N LYS A 173 -9.35 -2.71 8.83
CA LYS A 173 -10.14 -3.65 9.64
C LYS A 173 -11.20 -2.94 10.49
N ASN A 174 -10.87 -1.79 11.08
CA ASN A 174 -11.85 -1.00 11.85
C ASN A 174 -12.93 -0.40 10.96
N HIS A 175 -12.56 0.06 9.75
CA HIS A 175 -13.50 0.57 8.76
C HIS A 175 -14.45 -0.53 8.28
N LEU A 176 -13.92 -1.74 7.98
CA LEU A 176 -14.74 -2.90 7.60
C LEU A 176 -15.78 -3.23 8.69
N ARG A 177 -15.34 -3.31 9.97
CA ARG A 177 -16.26 -3.53 11.09
C ARG A 177 -17.39 -2.48 11.11
N ALA A 178 -17.06 -1.22 10.87
CA ALA A 178 -18.03 -0.13 10.89
C ALA A 178 -19.05 -0.25 9.76
N PHE A 179 -18.63 -0.53 8.52
CA PHE A 179 -19.53 -0.72 7.39
C PHE A 179 -20.42 -1.96 7.57
N VAL A 180 -19.81 -3.10 7.95
CA VAL A 180 -20.54 -4.36 8.16
C VAL A 180 -21.54 -4.22 9.32
N GLY A 181 -21.18 -3.54 10.40
CA GLY A 181 -22.09 -3.26 11.50
C GLY A 181 -23.29 -2.43 11.08
N LEU A 182 -23.10 -1.43 10.21
CA LEU A 182 -24.20 -0.65 9.66
C LEU A 182 -25.08 -1.45 8.70
N LEU A 183 -24.50 -2.31 7.85
CA LEU A 183 -25.27 -3.23 6.99
C LEU A 183 -26.12 -4.19 7.82
N LYS A 184 -25.53 -4.79 8.85
CA LYS A 184 -26.26 -5.66 9.79
C LYS A 184 -27.46 -4.95 10.44
N ASN A 185 -27.30 -3.67 10.81
CA ASN A 185 -28.40 -2.87 11.35
C ASN A 185 -29.52 -2.58 10.33
N GLN A 186 -29.23 -2.73 9.03
CA GLN A 186 -30.22 -2.67 7.94
C GLN A 186 -30.79 -4.06 7.58
N GLY A 187 -30.40 -5.10 8.31
CA GLY A 187 -30.79 -6.49 8.00
C GLY A 187 -30.07 -7.07 6.78
N ILE A 188 -28.91 -6.50 6.40
CA ILE A 188 -28.12 -6.92 5.24
C ILE A 188 -26.88 -7.65 5.74
N GLU A 189 -26.65 -8.84 5.24
CA GLU A 189 -25.41 -9.61 5.45
C GLU A 189 -24.39 -9.26 4.36
N TYR A 190 -23.15 -9.00 4.78
CA TYR A 190 -22.02 -8.83 3.89
C TYR A 190 -21.19 -10.11 3.91
N ASN A 191 -20.93 -10.66 2.73
CA ASN A 191 -20.02 -11.79 2.54
C ASN A 191 -18.71 -11.26 1.94
N PRO A 192 -17.55 -11.59 2.52
CA PRO A 192 -16.25 -11.10 2.02
C PRO A 192 -16.01 -11.60 0.59
N GLN A 193 -15.45 -10.73 -0.23
CA GLN A 193 -15.18 -11.00 -1.65
C GLN A 193 -13.69 -11.23 -1.92
N PHE A 194 -12.80 -10.73 -1.07
CA PHE A 194 -11.37 -10.73 -1.25
C PHE A 194 -10.62 -11.49 -0.16
N ILE A 195 -10.96 -11.28 1.12
CA ILE A 195 -10.37 -12.03 2.23
C ILE A 195 -11.15 -13.33 2.46
N SER A 196 -10.53 -14.29 3.18
CA SER A 196 -11.22 -15.52 3.55
C SER A 196 -12.32 -15.27 4.58
N GLN A 197 -13.36 -16.12 4.59
CA GLN A 197 -14.41 -16.07 5.60
C GLN A 197 -13.84 -16.17 7.02
N GLU A 198 -12.86 -17.04 7.25
CA GLU A 198 -12.21 -17.21 8.55
C GLU A 198 -11.55 -15.89 9.03
N LEU A 199 -10.84 -15.18 8.14
CA LEU A 199 -10.23 -13.89 8.49
C LEU A 199 -11.31 -12.83 8.73
N PHE A 200 -12.36 -12.81 7.93
CA PHE A 200 -13.48 -11.90 8.09
C PHE A 200 -14.16 -12.09 9.44
N ASP A 201 -14.46 -13.33 9.83
CA ASP A 201 -15.07 -13.67 11.12
C ASP A 201 -14.15 -13.25 12.28
N ALA A 202 -12.86 -13.51 12.15
CA ALA A 202 -11.86 -13.06 13.14
C ALA A 202 -11.82 -11.53 13.27
N ILE A 203 -11.94 -10.79 12.16
CA ILE A 203 -12.01 -9.33 12.17
C ILE A 203 -13.27 -8.86 12.89
N LEU A 204 -14.41 -9.49 12.66
CA LEU A 204 -15.68 -9.12 13.28
C LEU A 204 -15.80 -9.60 14.74
N GLY A 205 -15.01 -10.57 15.17
CA GLY A 205 -15.07 -11.18 16.51
C GLY A 205 -16.25 -12.14 16.69
N VAL A 206 -16.58 -12.87 15.66
CA VAL A 206 -17.67 -13.88 15.63
C VAL A 206 -17.12 -15.26 15.32
#